data_ba9109e644c210ff6bdc2a53c1a1c096
#
_entry.id   ba9109e644c210ff6bdc2a53c1a1c096
#
_cell.length_a   1.000
_cell.length_b   1.000
_cell.length_c   1.000
_cell.angle_alpha   90.00
_cell.angle_beta   90.00
_cell.angle_gamma   90.00
#
_symmetry.space_group_name_H-M   'P 1'
#
loop_
_entity.id
_entity.type
_entity.pdbx_description
1 polymer ?
#
loop_
_entity_poly.entity_id
_entity_poly.type
_entity_poly.pdbx_seq_one_letter_code
_entity_poly.pdbx_strand_id
1 'polypeptide(L)'
;MEFIDNFFAEFVNIAWGWQTALLLLGAGVYFSLRTKLKPFRYLGYAFEVLMGKHPSKDDVGEVSHFRALTASLSGTIGLGNIAGVAVAIQLGGPGAIFWMWVTAVFGIATKFFTATLSVLYRETGPDGKPNAGTMYIIKNGLPKYMLPLAYFFAFAGVIAGLPAFQANQVVQLTNDLYFPEVENFKYYAGAFLVIVTAMVVLGGLKRIANVSAWLVPFMGGLYLSAVLFAVLLNYDQFLPAIGLIVSEAFSIDSAVAGGLVGVILTGIKRGAFSNEAGIGTEALIHGAAKTTNPVKQGLIAMTGPIFDTLIMCTLTAVIILISGVWQTSDSSGVTLTSEAFLSTLGPLGPIILFVCVISFGMSTIFTYSYYGSACSKFLFGENSVKIYQYIFIIFVFIFSITSLDLALNVIDSAFAMMAIPTLIASIWLAPKVIEQSEKYFASLKK
;
A
#
# COMPACT_ATOMS: atom_id res chain seq x y z
N MET A 1 6.14 -27.48 1.18
CA MET A 1 6.27 -26.02 1.12
C MET A 1 6.95 -25.57 -0.17
N GLU A 2 8.04 -26.18 -0.55
CA GLU A 2 8.82 -25.86 -1.77
C GLU A 2 7.98 -25.83 -3.08
N PHE A 3 7.03 -26.76 -3.26
CA PHE A 3 6.12 -26.73 -4.42
C PHE A 3 5.22 -25.47 -4.46
N ILE A 4 4.72 -25.04 -3.31
CA ILE A 4 3.86 -23.86 -3.19
C ILE A 4 4.68 -22.59 -3.44
N ASP A 5 5.89 -22.53 -2.91
CA ASP A 5 6.81 -21.42 -3.09
C ASP A 5 7.19 -21.25 -4.58
N ASN A 6 7.59 -22.32 -5.23
CA ASN A 6 7.92 -22.33 -6.66
C ASN A 6 6.73 -21.92 -7.52
N PHE A 7 5.53 -22.41 -7.22
CA PHE A 7 4.32 -22.03 -7.95
C PHE A 7 4.04 -20.53 -7.88
N PHE A 8 4.08 -19.94 -6.68
CA PHE A 8 3.85 -18.50 -6.54
C PHE A 8 4.99 -17.68 -7.11
N ALA A 9 6.24 -18.12 -7.01
CA ALA A 9 7.40 -17.44 -7.61
C ALA A 9 7.30 -17.38 -9.14
N GLU A 10 6.96 -18.50 -9.80
CA GLU A 10 6.75 -18.52 -11.25
C GLU A 10 5.57 -17.64 -11.67
N PHE A 11 4.46 -17.70 -10.92
CA PHE A 11 3.30 -16.87 -11.19
C PHE A 11 3.64 -15.39 -11.07
N VAL A 12 4.37 -14.98 -10.03
CA VAL A 12 4.81 -13.59 -9.83
C VAL A 12 5.71 -13.12 -10.99
N ASN A 13 6.63 -13.95 -11.45
CA ASN A 13 7.52 -13.59 -12.56
C ASN A 13 6.75 -13.32 -13.87
N ILE A 14 5.69 -14.06 -14.10
CA ILE A 14 4.81 -13.84 -15.28
C ILE A 14 3.90 -12.63 -15.04
N ALA A 15 3.23 -12.58 -13.89
CA ALA A 15 2.21 -11.61 -13.58
C ALA A 15 2.75 -10.18 -13.39
N TRP A 16 3.97 -10.04 -12.85
CA TRP A 16 4.68 -8.76 -12.72
C TRP A 16 5.69 -8.50 -13.84
N GLY A 17 5.48 -9.11 -14.99
CA GLY A 17 6.26 -8.83 -16.19
C GLY A 17 6.02 -7.41 -16.73
N TRP A 18 6.68 -7.09 -17.85
CA TRP A 18 6.58 -5.78 -18.51
C TRP A 18 5.13 -5.40 -18.89
N GLN A 19 4.24 -6.38 -19.11
CA GLN A 19 2.83 -6.15 -19.44
C GLN A 19 2.09 -5.42 -18.31
N THR A 20 2.22 -5.90 -17.08
CA THR A 20 1.59 -5.29 -15.90
C THR A 20 2.25 -3.95 -15.58
N ALA A 21 3.57 -3.86 -15.71
CA ALA A 21 4.29 -2.60 -15.53
C ALA A 21 3.82 -1.52 -16.52
N LEU A 22 3.69 -1.87 -17.81
CA LEU A 22 3.18 -0.95 -18.84
C LEU A 22 1.70 -0.59 -18.60
N LEU A 23 0.88 -1.54 -18.15
CA LEU A 23 -0.52 -1.27 -17.84
C LEU A 23 -0.65 -0.27 -16.69
N LEU A 24 0.12 -0.45 -15.60
CA LEU A 24 0.12 0.44 -14.44
C LEU A 24 0.58 1.86 -14.79
N LEU A 25 1.77 1.98 -15.38
CA LEU A 25 2.31 3.28 -15.76
C LEU A 25 1.51 3.92 -16.89
N GLY A 26 1.15 3.14 -17.90
CA GLY A 26 0.36 3.60 -19.05
C GLY A 26 -1.02 4.13 -18.64
N ALA A 27 -1.70 3.46 -17.71
CA ALA A 27 -2.95 3.95 -17.15
C ALA A 27 -2.75 5.28 -16.40
N GLY A 28 -1.73 5.38 -15.55
CA GLY A 28 -1.42 6.62 -14.82
C GLY A 28 -1.07 7.78 -15.73
N VAL A 29 -0.29 7.55 -16.79
CA VAL A 29 0.00 8.55 -17.86
C VAL A 29 -1.30 8.95 -18.56
N TYR A 30 -2.10 7.96 -19.00
CA TYR A 30 -3.39 8.20 -19.65
C TYR A 30 -4.32 9.08 -18.80
N PHE A 31 -4.48 8.77 -17.51
CA PHE A 31 -5.32 9.54 -16.60
C PHE A 31 -4.79 10.95 -16.39
N SER A 32 -3.48 11.12 -16.25
CA SER A 32 -2.82 12.43 -16.10
C SER A 32 -3.05 13.31 -17.31
N LEU A 33 -2.86 12.79 -18.51
CA LEU A 33 -3.06 13.51 -19.77
C LEU A 33 -4.54 13.85 -20.01
N ARG A 34 -5.44 12.90 -19.82
CA ARG A 34 -6.89 13.08 -20.03
C ARG A 34 -7.51 14.12 -19.11
N THR A 35 -6.99 14.26 -17.89
CA THR A 35 -7.42 15.30 -16.95
C THR A 35 -6.67 16.62 -17.13
N LYS A 36 -5.73 16.72 -18.08
CA LYS A 36 -4.85 17.90 -18.28
C LYS A 36 -4.14 18.28 -16.98
N LEU A 37 -3.68 17.27 -16.21
CA LEU A 37 -3.02 17.40 -14.91
C LEU A 37 -3.86 18.17 -13.85
N LYS A 38 -5.18 18.24 -14.02
CA LYS A 38 -6.06 18.94 -13.06
C LYS A 38 -5.91 18.43 -11.63
N PRO A 39 -5.89 17.10 -11.35
CA PRO A 39 -5.70 16.62 -9.98
C PRO A 39 -4.46 17.24 -9.31
N PHE A 40 -3.34 17.31 -10.02
CA PHE A 40 -2.10 17.89 -9.48
C PHE A 40 -2.23 19.40 -9.17
N ARG A 41 -2.99 20.14 -9.97
CA ARG A 41 -3.22 21.59 -9.74
C ARG A 41 -4.09 21.85 -8.51
N TYR A 42 -4.91 20.87 -8.10
CA TYR A 42 -5.80 20.97 -6.94
C TYR A 42 -5.27 20.25 -5.70
N LEU A 43 -3.97 19.92 -5.65
CA LEU A 43 -3.36 19.33 -4.47
C LEU A 43 -3.55 20.17 -3.20
N GLY A 44 -3.33 21.49 -3.29
CA GLY A 44 -3.58 22.42 -2.17
C GLY A 44 -5.01 22.34 -1.66
N TYR A 45 -5.98 22.32 -2.58
CA TYR A 45 -7.39 22.17 -2.24
C TYR A 45 -7.70 20.80 -1.61
N ALA A 46 -7.04 19.72 -2.05
CA ALA A 46 -7.18 18.40 -1.44
C ALA A 46 -6.79 18.42 0.06
N PHE A 47 -5.72 19.12 0.41
CA PHE A 47 -5.32 19.31 1.80
C PHE A 47 -6.33 20.15 2.59
N GLU A 48 -6.95 21.17 1.99
CA GLU A 48 -8.01 21.93 2.67
C GLU A 48 -9.25 21.08 2.95
N VAL A 49 -9.66 20.22 2.00
CA VAL A 49 -10.75 19.27 2.20
C VAL A 49 -10.41 18.29 3.31
N LEU A 50 -9.17 17.80 3.34
CA LEU A 50 -8.68 16.88 4.36
C LEU A 50 -8.72 17.52 5.77
N MET A 51 -8.39 18.81 5.87
CA MET A 51 -8.48 19.57 7.12
C MET A 51 -9.92 19.94 7.51
N GLY A 52 -10.93 19.50 6.74
CA GLY A 52 -12.34 19.72 7.06
C GLY A 52 -12.86 21.14 6.73
N LYS A 53 -12.14 21.93 5.92
CA LYS A 53 -12.57 23.30 5.56
C LYS A 53 -13.79 23.37 4.66
N HIS A 54 -14.16 22.25 4.02
CA HIS A 54 -15.25 22.19 3.05
C HIS A 54 -16.30 21.11 3.41
N PRO A 55 -16.96 21.18 4.59
CA PRO A 55 -17.96 20.19 4.98
C PRO A 55 -19.21 20.29 4.09
N SER A 56 -19.88 19.15 3.85
CA SER A 56 -21.20 19.11 3.25
C SER A 56 -22.20 18.58 4.30
N LYS A 57 -23.41 19.19 4.36
CA LYS A 57 -24.44 18.77 5.33
C LYS A 57 -25.09 17.43 4.99
N ASP A 58 -25.03 17.04 3.70
CA ASP A 58 -25.73 15.85 3.17
C ASP A 58 -24.79 14.65 2.95
N ASP A 59 -23.59 14.67 3.54
CA ASP A 59 -22.61 13.62 3.33
C ASP A 59 -23.04 12.29 3.98
N VAL A 60 -23.18 11.24 3.14
CA VAL A 60 -23.55 9.87 3.50
C VAL A 60 -22.33 8.97 3.41
N GLY A 61 -22.13 8.09 4.41
CA GLY A 61 -21.03 7.13 4.46
C GLY A 61 -20.74 6.65 5.88
N GLU A 62 -19.71 5.81 6.04
CA GLU A 62 -19.38 5.18 7.33
C GLU A 62 -18.31 5.97 8.11
N VAL A 63 -17.30 6.53 7.43
CA VAL A 63 -16.14 7.19 8.03
C VAL A 63 -15.89 8.58 7.43
N SER A 64 -15.35 9.52 8.22
CA SER A 64 -14.98 10.85 7.72
C SER A 64 -13.86 10.78 6.67
N HIS A 65 -13.67 11.85 5.90
CA HIS A 65 -12.58 11.97 4.92
C HIS A 65 -11.20 11.68 5.52
N PHE A 66 -10.89 12.29 6.66
CA PHE A 66 -9.64 12.06 7.38
C PHE A 66 -9.49 10.60 7.80
N ARG A 67 -10.53 9.98 8.37
CA ARG A 67 -10.52 8.57 8.77
C ARG A 67 -10.43 7.62 7.57
N ALA A 68 -11.04 7.96 6.45
CA ALA A 68 -10.91 7.19 5.22
C ALA A 68 -9.47 7.25 4.68
N LEU A 69 -8.86 8.45 4.66
CA LEU A 69 -7.47 8.58 4.25
C LEU A 69 -6.52 7.86 5.21
N THR A 70 -6.62 8.09 6.53
CA THR A 70 -5.74 7.43 7.51
C THR A 70 -5.91 5.93 7.53
N ALA A 71 -7.13 5.41 7.33
CA ALA A 71 -7.36 3.98 7.19
C ALA A 71 -6.77 3.43 5.87
N SER A 72 -6.84 4.18 4.76
CA SER A 72 -6.17 3.82 3.51
C SER A 72 -4.65 3.88 3.66
N LEU A 73 -4.11 4.96 4.26
CA LEU A 73 -2.69 5.08 4.55
C LEU A 73 -2.19 4.01 5.54
N SER A 74 -3.03 3.57 6.47
CA SER A 74 -2.73 2.44 7.37
C SER A 74 -2.52 1.12 6.60
N GLY A 75 -3.17 0.95 5.45
CA GLY A 75 -2.93 -0.17 4.55
C GLY A 75 -1.63 -0.03 3.77
N THR A 76 -1.36 1.17 3.26
CA THR A 76 -0.23 1.45 2.36
C THR A 76 1.04 1.86 3.10
N ILE A 77 0.98 2.77 4.08
CA ILE A 77 2.12 3.10 4.95
C ILE A 77 2.31 1.96 5.95
N GLY A 78 3.01 0.95 5.51
CA GLY A 78 3.23 -0.29 6.23
C GLY A 78 4.68 -0.77 6.13
N LEU A 79 4.87 -2.06 6.31
CA LEU A 79 6.20 -2.66 6.16
C LEU A 79 6.71 -2.68 4.70
N GLY A 80 5.83 -2.42 3.73
CA GLY A 80 6.24 -2.14 2.35
C GLY A 80 7.17 -0.93 2.22
N ASN A 81 6.97 0.10 3.07
CA ASN A 81 7.79 1.32 3.09
C ASN A 81 9.13 1.13 3.84
N ILE A 82 9.26 0.11 4.65
CA ILE A 82 10.46 -0.19 5.43
C ILE A 82 11.18 -1.39 4.80
N ALA A 83 10.66 -2.59 5.03
CA ALA A 83 11.24 -3.82 4.53
C ALA A 83 11.14 -3.96 3.00
N GLY A 84 10.03 -3.50 2.39
CA GLY A 84 9.84 -3.55 0.94
C GLY A 84 10.81 -2.64 0.17
N VAL A 85 11.21 -1.51 0.74
CA VAL A 85 12.27 -0.63 0.18
C VAL A 85 13.64 -1.29 0.27
N ALA A 86 13.95 -1.95 1.39
CA ALA A 86 15.17 -2.73 1.53
C ALA A 86 15.24 -3.84 0.47
N VAL A 87 14.15 -4.58 0.27
CA VAL A 87 14.03 -5.58 -0.81
C VAL A 87 14.21 -4.95 -2.20
N ALA A 88 13.64 -3.74 -2.43
CA ALA A 88 13.81 -3.03 -3.69
C ALA A 88 15.27 -2.73 -3.98
N ILE A 89 16.02 -2.23 -2.99
CA ILE A 89 17.44 -1.92 -3.11
C ILE A 89 18.27 -3.20 -3.31
N GLN A 90 17.96 -4.28 -2.62
CA GLN A 90 18.67 -5.55 -2.76
C GLN A 90 18.47 -6.20 -4.13
N LEU A 91 17.24 -6.22 -4.64
CA LEU A 91 16.90 -6.87 -5.90
C LEU A 91 17.13 -5.99 -7.13
N GLY A 92 16.97 -4.69 -6.99
CA GLY A 92 16.99 -3.74 -8.10
C GLY A 92 18.09 -2.68 -8.01
N GLY A 93 18.89 -2.68 -6.93
CA GLY A 93 19.84 -1.62 -6.66
C GLY A 93 19.18 -0.29 -6.27
N PRO A 94 19.98 0.74 -5.98
CA PRO A 94 19.49 2.08 -5.65
C PRO A 94 18.57 2.68 -6.70
N GLY A 95 18.81 2.39 -7.98
CA GLY A 95 18.01 2.87 -9.11
C GLY A 95 16.55 2.43 -9.09
N ALA A 96 16.21 1.32 -8.43
CA ALA A 96 14.82 0.88 -8.27
C ALA A 96 13.97 1.93 -7.55
N ILE A 97 14.56 2.72 -6.65
CA ILE A 97 13.86 3.77 -5.91
C ILE A 97 13.37 4.89 -6.85
N PHE A 98 14.15 5.24 -7.86
CA PHE A 98 13.71 6.19 -8.88
C PHE A 98 12.43 5.71 -9.59
N TRP A 99 12.36 4.43 -9.95
CA TRP A 99 11.17 3.86 -10.59
C TRP A 99 10.00 3.69 -9.64
N MET A 100 10.24 3.55 -8.33
CA MET A 100 9.18 3.71 -7.31
C MET A 100 8.62 5.14 -7.32
N TRP A 101 9.46 6.19 -7.43
CA TRP A 101 8.98 7.59 -7.56
C TRP A 101 8.14 7.78 -8.82
N VAL A 102 8.59 7.25 -9.96
CA VAL A 102 7.83 7.31 -11.22
C VAL A 102 6.46 6.65 -11.04
N THR A 103 6.42 5.47 -10.42
CA THR A 103 5.16 4.77 -10.12
C THR A 103 4.24 5.60 -9.22
N ALA A 104 4.79 6.25 -8.19
CA ALA A 104 4.02 7.09 -7.29
C ALA A 104 3.45 8.33 -7.98
N VAL A 105 4.24 9.03 -8.80
CA VAL A 105 3.77 10.21 -9.54
C VAL A 105 2.59 9.86 -10.44
N PHE A 106 2.67 8.79 -11.22
CA PHE A 106 1.56 8.35 -12.05
C PHE A 106 0.43 7.71 -11.23
N GLY A 107 0.76 7.09 -10.09
CA GLY A 107 -0.16 6.57 -9.10
C GLY A 107 -1.10 7.63 -8.49
N ILE A 108 -0.65 8.89 -8.39
CA ILE A 108 -1.49 10.02 -7.94
C ILE A 108 -2.75 10.14 -8.79
N ALA A 109 -2.60 10.15 -10.12
CA ALA A 109 -3.74 10.22 -11.02
C ALA A 109 -4.59 8.94 -10.98
N THR A 110 -3.96 7.78 -10.88
CA THR A 110 -4.66 6.50 -10.79
C THR A 110 -5.55 6.45 -9.54
N LYS A 111 -5.04 6.81 -8.36
CA LYS A 111 -5.83 6.86 -7.12
C LYS A 111 -6.97 7.88 -7.18
N PHE A 112 -6.77 9.00 -7.84
CA PHE A 112 -7.85 9.95 -8.09
C PHE A 112 -9.01 9.28 -8.84
N PHE A 113 -8.71 8.50 -9.88
CA PHE A 113 -9.74 7.81 -10.68
C PHE A 113 -10.41 6.70 -9.89
N THR A 114 -9.66 5.78 -9.30
CA THR A 114 -10.20 4.62 -8.59
C THR A 114 -11.07 5.00 -7.41
N ALA A 115 -10.65 5.98 -6.60
CA ALA A 115 -11.43 6.45 -5.47
C ALA A 115 -12.68 7.25 -5.90
N THR A 116 -12.59 8.05 -6.97
CA THR A 116 -13.76 8.74 -7.55
C THR A 116 -14.78 7.72 -8.03
N LEU A 117 -14.36 6.70 -8.78
CA LEU A 117 -15.23 5.64 -9.25
C LEU A 117 -15.83 4.83 -8.12
N SER A 118 -15.07 4.57 -7.06
CA SER A 118 -15.56 3.80 -5.92
C SER A 118 -16.72 4.49 -5.22
N VAL A 119 -16.68 5.80 -5.05
CA VAL A 119 -17.81 6.57 -4.49
C VAL A 119 -18.97 6.67 -5.48
N LEU A 120 -18.67 6.82 -6.77
CA LEU A 120 -19.69 6.97 -7.83
C LEU A 120 -20.55 5.72 -8.01
N TYR A 121 -19.94 4.54 -7.89
CA TYR A 121 -20.58 3.24 -8.16
C TYR A 121 -20.84 2.38 -6.92
N ARG A 122 -20.68 2.95 -5.70
CA ARG A 122 -21.02 2.25 -4.46
C ARG A 122 -22.50 1.99 -4.34
N GLU A 123 -22.86 0.91 -3.63
CA GLU A 123 -24.23 0.53 -3.31
C GLU A 123 -24.50 0.76 -1.81
N THR A 124 -25.74 0.97 -1.45
CA THR A 124 -26.15 0.92 -0.04
C THR A 124 -26.53 -0.52 0.31
N GLY A 125 -25.82 -1.11 1.26
CA GLY A 125 -26.11 -2.45 1.75
C GLY A 125 -27.43 -2.52 2.55
N PRO A 126 -27.91 -3.74 2.84
CA PRO A 126 -29.10 -3.94 3.68
C PRO A 126 -28.97 -3.35 5.09
N ASP A 127 -27.75 -3.22 5.58
CA ASP A 127 -27.38 -2.63 6.88
C ASP A 127 -27.25 -1.09 6.83
N GLY A 128 -27.59 -0.47 5.70
CA GLY A 128 -27.47 0.97 5.46
C GLY A 128 -26.03 1.47 5.23
N LYS A 129 -25.05 0.57 5.23
CA LYS A 129 -23.65 0.91 4.99
C LYS A 129 -23.30 0.87 3.52
N PRO A 130 -22.29 1.67 3.08
CA PRO A 130 -21.84 1.61 1.70
C PRO A 130 -21.05 0.31 1.42
N ASN A 131 -21.44 -0.37 0.35
CA ASN A 131 -20.67 -1.43 -0.28
C ASN A 131 -19.93 -0.83 -1.46
N ALA A 132 -18.60 -0.82 -1.43
CA ALA A 132 -17.76 -0.11 -2.38
C ALA A 132 -16.51 -0.92 -2.74
N GLY A 133 -15.77 -0.43 -3.71
CA GLY A 133 -14.55 -1.05 -4.21
C GLY A 133 -14.66 -1.43 -5.68
N THR A 134 -13.57 -1.94 -6.24
CA THR A 134 -13.46 -2.26 -7.67
C THR A 134 -14.54 -3.24 -8.14
N MET A 135 -14.92 -4.23 -7.33
CA MET A 135 -15.99 -5.17 -7.69
C MET A 135 -17.33 -4.48 -7.92
N TYR A 136 -17.66 -3.44 -7.15
CA TYR A 136 -18.90 -2.66 -7.35
C TYR A 136 -18.75 -1.66 -8.50
N ILE A 137 -17.56 -1.11 -8.74
CA ILE A 137 -17.27 -0.30 -9.94
C ILE A 137 -17.55 -1.13 -11.20
N ILE A 138 -17.07 -2.37 -11.25
CA ILE A 138 -17.27 -3.28 -12.38
C ILE A 138 -18.75 -3.66 -12.49
N LYS A 139 -19.35 -4.11 -11.41
CA LYS A 139 -20.76 -4.57 -11.36
C LYS A 139 -21.73 -3.51 -11.87
N ASN A 140 -21.54 -2.25 -11.45
CA ASN A 140 -22.50 -1.16 -11.69
C ASN A 140 -22.11 -0.24 -12.84
N GLY A 141 -20.83 -0.24 -13.23
CA GLY A 141 -20.31 0.67 -14.25
C GLY A 141 -20.04 0.03 -15.61
N LEU A 142 -19.76 -1.27 -15.65
CA LEU A 142 -19.38 -1.99 -16.87
C LEU A 142 -20.54 -2.82 -17.44
N PRO A 143 -20.47 -3.21 -18.74
CA PRO A 143 -21.41 -4.14 -19.34
C PRO A 143 -21.45 -5.49 -18.60
N LYS A 144 -22.61 -6.14 -18.56
CA LYS A 144 -22.83 -7.39 -17.79
C LYS A 144 -21.85 -8.53 -18.15
N TYR A 145 -21.37 -8.60 -19.39
CA TYR A 145 -20.40 -9.62 -19.79
C TYR A 145 -19.02 -9.46 -19.14
N MET A 146 -18.73 -8.30 -18.55
CA MET A 146 -17.50 -8.05 -17.79
C MET A 146 -17.63 -8.36 -16.29
N LEU A 147 -18.81 -8.75 -15.83
CA LEU A 147 -19.05 -9.11 -14.42
C LEU A 147 -18.07 -10.18 -13.87
N PRO A 148 -17.59 -11.16 -14.63
CA PRO A 148 -16.56 -12.10 -14.15
C PRO A 148 -15.29 -11.43 -13.63
N LEU A 149 -14.93 -10.24 -14.14
CA LEU A 149 -13.79 -9.47 -13.62
C LEU A 149 -14.01 -8.98 -12.18
N ALA A 150 -15.27 -8.71 -11.78
CA ALA A 150 -15.59 -8.34 -10.41
C ALA A 150 -15.38 -9.52 -9.44
N TYR A 151 -15.78 -10.72 -9.84
CA TYR A 151 -15.54 -11.94 -9.07
C TYR A 151 -14.06 -12.29 -9.01
N PHE A 152 -13.34 -12.12 -10.11
CA PHE A 152 -11.89 -12.34 -10.18
C PHE A 152 -11.14 -11.38 -9.23
N PHE A 153 -11.49 -10.07 -9.27
CA PHE A 153 -10.96 -9.09 -8.34
C PHE A 153 -11.24 -9.48 -6.89
N ALA A 154 -12.49 -9.83 -6.57
CA ALA A 154 -12.89 -10.16 -5.22
C ALA A 154 -12.22 -11.43 -4.71
N PHE A 155 -12.03 -12.45 -5.57
CA PHE A 155 -11.29 -13.66 -5.24
C PHE A 155 -9.82 -13.35 -4.90
N ALA A 156 -9.15 -12.59 -5.76
CA ALA A 156 -7.79 -12.13 -5.52
C ALA A 156 -7.71 -11.27 -4.24
N GLY A 157 -8.71 -10.42 -4.01
CA GLY A 157 -8.78 -9.54 -2.83
C GLY A 157 -8.97 -10.28 -1.51
N VAL A 158 -9.58 -11.45 -1.49
CA VAL A 158 -9.63 -12.33 -0.31
C VAL A 158 -8.22 -12.81 0.06
N ILE A 159 -7.38 -13.12 -0.93
CA ILE A 159 -5.99 -13.54 -0.72
C ILE A 159 -5.11 -12.33 -0.39
N ALA A 160 -5.23 -11.25 -1.14
CA ALA A 160 -4.48 -10.01 -0.93
C ALA A 160 -4.74 -9.37 0.44
N GLY A 161 -5.92 -9.59 0.99
CA GLY A 161 -6.27 -9.17 2.34
C GLY A 161 -5.60 -9.97 3.45
N LEU A 162 -4.84 -11.03 3.17
CA LEU A 162 -4.12 -11.79 4.19
C LEU A 162 -2.88 -11.03 4.69
N PRO A 163 -2.50 -11.16 5.98
CA PRO A 163 -1.45 -10.36 6.60
C PRO A 163 -0.04 -10.93 6.37
N ALA A 164 0.22 -11.52 5.20
CA ALA A 164 1.38 -12.36 4.97
C ALA A 164 2.71 -11.66 5.25
N PHE A 165 3.00 -10.59 4.56
CA PHE A 165 4.26 -9.86 4.68
C PHE A 165 4.40 -9.18 6.05
N GLN A 166 3.33 -8.55 6.54
CA GLN A 166 3.35 -7.79 7.78
C GLN A 166 3.56 -8.67 9.01
N ALA A 167 2.83 -9.78 9.11
CA ALA A 167 2.97 -10.70 10.24
C ALA A 167 4.37 -11.33 10.26
N ASN A 168 4.89 -11.71 9.08
CA ASN A 168 6.25 -12.25 8.94
C ASN A 168 7.30 -11.25 9.45
N GLN A 169 7.31 -10.02 8.91
CA GLN A 169 8.37 -9.05 9.19
C GLN A 169 8.32 -8.49 10.63
N VAL A 170 7.11 -8.35 11.22
CA VAL A 170 6.98 -7.98 12.64
C VAL A 170 7.62 -9.02 13.54
N VAL A 171 7.33 -10.30 13.29
CA VAL A 171 7.88 -11.39 14.09
C VAL A 171 9.37 -11.57 13.85
N GLN A 172 9.83 -11.44 12.59
CA GLN A 172 11.24 -11.54 12.24
C GLN A 172 12.08 -10.50 12.98
N LEU A 173 11.72 -9.20 12.88
CA LEU A 173 12.49 -8.16 13.57
C LEU A 173 12.51 -8.34 15.09
N THR A 174 11.36 -8.75 15.66
CA THR A 174 11.28 -9.00 17.11
C THR A 174 12.21 -10.13 17.53
N ASN A 175 12.27 -11.20 16.75
CA ASN A 175 13.19 -12.32 16.97
C ASN A 175 14.65 -11.87 16.87
N ASP A 176 15.00 -11.20 15.78
CA ASP A 176 16.38 -10.84 15.48
C ASP A 176 16.98 -9.86 16.50
N LEU A 177 16.17 -8.91 17.01
CA LEU A 177 16.65 -7.89 17.94
C LEU A 177 16.68 -8.35 19.43
N TYR A 178 15.71 -9.15 19.86
CA TYR A 178 15.51 -9.37 21.26
C TYR A 178 15.55 -10.83 21.71
N PHE A 179 15.32 -11.75 20.78
CA PHE A 179 15.17 -13.18 21.12
C PHE A 179 15.87 -14.12 20.13
N PRO A 180 17.10 -13.79 19.64
CA PRO A 180 17.77 -14.59 18.62
C PRO A 180 18.08 -16.00 19.07
N GLU A 181 18.34 -16.19 20.38
CA GLU A 181 18.71 -17.49 20.98
C GLU A 181 17.49 -18.28 21.48
N VAL A 182 16.28 -17.72 21.39
CA VAL A 182 15.08 -18.40 21.92
C VAL A 182 14.51 -19.32 20.86
N GLU A 183 14.69 -20.61 21.06
CA GLU A 183 14.11 -21.62 20.19
C GLU A 183 12.58 -21.46 20.13
N ASN A 184 12.03 -21.58 18.92
CA ASN A 184 10.59 -21.47 18.68
C ASN A 184 9.95 -20.12 19.03
N PHE A 185 10.75 -19.02 19.22
CA PHE A 185 10.19 -17.69 19.53
C PHE A 185 9.09 -17.26 18.57
N LYS A 186 9.22 -17.57 17.28
CA LYS A 186 8.25 -17.18 16.23
C LYS A 186 6.83 -17.70 16.54
N TYR A 187 6.68 -18.86 17.18
CA TYR A 187 5.36 -19.38 17.58
C TYR A 187 4.73 -18.57 18.72
N TYR A 188 5.52 -18.16 19.71
CA TYR A 188 5.03 -17.33 20.82
C TYR A 188 4.67 -15.94 20.35
N ALA A 189 5.52 -15.32 19.53
CA ALA A 189 5.27 -14.01 18.95
C ALA A 189 4.05 -14.03 18.02
N GLY A 190 3.91 -15.06 17.19
CA GLY A 190 2.75 -15.25 16.33
C GLY A 190 1.44 -15.41 17.12
N ALA A 191 1.45 -16.18 18.21
CA ALA A 191 0.29 -16.33 19.09
C ALA A 191 -0.09 -14.99 19.78
N PHE A 192 0.90 -14.22 20.23
CA PHE A 192 0.66 -12.88 20.78
C PHE A 192 0.07 -11.94 19.73
N LEU A 193 0.60 -11.95 18.52
CA LEU A 193 0.13 -11.14 17.41
C LEU A 193 -1.33 -11.46 17.04
N VAL A 194 -1.72 -12.74 17.11
CA VAL A 194 -3.11 -13.21 16.94
C VAL A 194 -4.04 -12.54 17.96
N ILE A 195 -3.67 -12.53 19.24
CA ILE A 195 -4.50 -11.95 20.30
C ILE A 195 -4.73 -10.45 20.05
N VAL A 196 -3.65 -9.71 19.80
CA VAL A 196 -3.73 -8.26 19.56
C VAL A 196 -4.54 -7.95 18.30
N THR A 197 -4.34 -8.72 17.24
CA THR A 197 -5.10 -8.57 15.99
C THR A 197 -6.58 -8.82 16.20
N ALA A 198 -6.96 -9.89 16.91
CA ALA A 198 -8.36 -10.22 17.17
C ALA A 198 -9.10 -9.10 17.92
N MET A 199 -8.46 -8.45 18.90
CA MET A 199 -9.05 -7.34 19.66
C MET A 199 -9.48 -6.16 18.78
N VAL A 200 -8.78 -5.91 17.66
CA VAL A 200 -9.10 -4.79 16.78
C VAL A 200 -10.00 -5.22 15.61
N VAL A 201 -9.64 -6.29 14.93
CA VAL A 201 -10.30 -6.76 13.69
C VAL A 201 -11.76 -7.12 13.91
N LEU A 202 -12.09 -7.78 15.01
CA LEU A 202 -13.47 -8.16 15.33
C LEU A 202 -14.40 -6.94 15.59
N GLY A 203 -13.83 -5.75 15.72
CA GLY A 203 -14.59 -4.48 15.85
C GLY A 203 -14.97 -3.82 14.52
N GLY A 204 -14.55 -4.39 13.39
CA GLY A 204 -14.87 -3.92 12.04
C GLY A 204 -14.25 -2.56 11.66
N LEU A 205 -14.66 -2.02 10.50
CA LEU A 205 -14.06 -0.82 9.89
C LEU A 205 -14.01 0.40 10.82
N LYS A 206 -15.05 0.66 11.62
CA LYS A 206 -15.05 1.81 12.53
C LYS A 206 -13.92 1.75 13.56
N ARG A 207 -13.66 0.57 14.13
CA ARG A 207 -12.57 0.38 15.09
C ARG A 207 -11.22 0.52 14.41
N ILE A 208 -11.04 -0.11 13.26
CA ILE A 208 -9.84 0.00 12.43
C ILE A 208 -9.55 1.47 12.10
N ALA A 209 -10.53 2.20 11.55
CA ALA A 209 -10.38 3.61 11.20
C ALA A 209 -10.09 4.53 12.40
N ASN A 210 -10.64 4.22 13.58
CA ASN A 210 -10.35 4.97 14.80
C ASN A 210 -8.91 4.74 15.28
N VAL A 211 -8.43 3.49 15.24
CA VAL A 211 -7.04 3.15 15.60
C VAL A 211 -6.08 3.80 14.60
N SER A 212 -6.35 3.66 13.29
CA SER A 212 -5.52 4.24 12.22
C SER A 212 -5.44 5.76 12.30
N ALA A 213 -6.53 6.44 12.67
CA ALA A 213 -6.57 7.91 12.78
C ALA A 213 -5.56 8.48 13.79
N TRP A 214 -5.18 7.70 14.79
CA TRP A 214 -4.18 8.05 15.77
C TRP A 214 -2.80 7.45 15.45
N LEU A 215 -2.79 6.18 15.03
CA LEU A 215 -1.56 5.42 14.83
C LEU A 215 -0.77 5.92 13.63
N VAL A 216 -1.44 6.25 12.50
CA VAL A 216 -0.77 6.68 11.26
C VAL A 216 -0.02 8.01 11.44
N PRO A 217 -0.59 9.09 12.01
CA PRO A 217 0.19 10.29 12.27
C PRO A 217 1.32 10.08 13.28
N PHE A 218 1.11 9.26 14.32
CA PHE A 218 2.15 8.94 15.30
C PHE A 218 3.32 8.22 14.66
N MET A 219 3.07 7.10 13.99
CA MET A 219 4.12 6.29 13.39
C MET A 219 4.86 7.05 12.28
N GLY A 220 4.11 7.79 11.43
CA GLY A 220 4.70 8.61 10.37
C GLY A 220 5.57 9.73 10.92
N GLY A 221 5.10 10.41 11.96
CA GLY A 221 5.87 11.48 12.65
C GLY A 221 7.13 10.95 13.33
N LEU A 222 7.04 9.82 14.03
CA LEU A 222 8.19 9.19 14.68
C LEU A 222 9.25 8.77 13.64
N TYR A 223 8.81 8.08 12.58
CA TYR A 223 9.72 7.62 11.52
C TYR A 223 10.38 8.78 10.79
N LEU A 224 9.59 9.78 10.37
CA LEU A 224 10.08 10.99 9.72
C LEU A 224 11.13 11.69 10.59
N SER A 225 10.84 11.89 11.88
CA SER A 225 11.77 12.56 12.81
C SER A 225 13.08 11.78 12.99
N ALA A 226 12.99 10.46 13.10
CA ALA A 226 14.17 9.60 13.25
C ALA A 226 15.06 9.65 12.02
N VAL A 227 14.48 9.52 10.81
CA VAL A 227 15.27 9.55 9.57
C VAL A 227 15.81 10.95 9.29
N LEU A 228 15.05 12.02 9.53
CA LEU A 228 15.57 13.38 9.41
C LEU A 228 16.75 13.62 10.37
N PHE A 229 16.67 13.10 11.58
CA PHE A 229 17.78 13.19 12.53
C PHE A 229 19.00 12.39 12.05
N ALA A 230 18.81 11.18 11.50
CA ALA A 230 19.89 10.41 10.88
C ALA A 230 20.54 11.15 9.70
N VAL A 231 19.74 11.80 8.85
CA VAL A 231 20.23 12.62 7.74
C VAL A 231 21.00 13.83 8.24
N LEU A 232 20.56 14.48 9.30
CA LEU A 232 21.29 15.62 9.89
C LEU A 232 22.66 15.20 10.45
N LEU A 233 22.76 14.02 11.05
CA LEU A 233 24.04 13.47 11.51
C LEU A 233 24.99 13.06 10.38
N ASN A 234 24.44 12.75 9.19
CA ASN A 234 25.18 12.27 8.03
C ASN A 234 24.88 13.13 6.77
N TYR A 235 24.80 14.46 6.97
CA TYR A 235 24.30 15.37 5.94
C TYR A 235 25.16 15.39 4.66
N ASP A 236 26.44 15.09 4.77
CA ASP A 236 27.40 14.96 3.67
C ASP A 236 27.08 13.79 2.73
N GLN A 237 26.45 12.74 3.25
CA GLN A 237 26.07 11.55 2.48
C GLN A 237 24.68 11.69 1.82
N PHE A 238 23.87 12.69 2.19
CA PHE A 238 22.51 12.83 1.68
C PHE A 238 22.44 13.08 0.17
N LEU A 239 23.18 14.09 -0.33
CA LEU A 239 23.19 14.40 -1.76
C LEU A 239 23.81 13.27 -2.58
N PRO A 240 24.95 12.65 -2.18
CA PRO A 240 25.44 11.44 -2.83
C PRO A 240 24.42 10.31 -2.92
N ALA A 241 23.65 10.04 -1.84
CA ALA A 241 22.61 9.00 -1.85
C ALA A 241 21.50 9.29 -2.88
N ILE A 242 21.02 10.54 -2.95
CA ILE A 242 20.05 10.94 -3.99
C ILE A 242 20.67 10.85 -5.39
N GLY A 243 21.93 11.27 -5.54
CA GLY A 243 22.67 11.15 -6.80
C GLY A 243 22.77 9.70 -7.26
N LEU A 244 23.03 8.77 -6.32
CA LEU A 244 23.12 7.34 -6.60
C LEU A 244 21.78 6.77 -7.08
N ILE A 245 20.66 7.15 -6.46
CA ILE A 245 19.32 6.75 -6.91
C ILE A 245 19.09 7.15 -8.37
N VAL A 246 19.46 8.36 -8.74
CA VAL A 246 19.21 8.87 -10.10
C VAL A 246 20.18 8.27 -11.12
N SER A 247 21.47 8.14 -10.79
CA SER A 247 22.48 7.57 -11.70
C SER A 247 22.24 6.10 -11.98
N GLU A 248 21.90 5.31 -10.94
CA GLU A 248 21.66 3.88 -11.06
C GLU A 248 20.31 3.54 -11.71
N ALA A 249 19.39 4.51 -11.79
CA ALA A 249 18.07 4.31 -12.40
C ALA A 249 18.11 3.92 -13.87
N PHE A 250 19.19 4.29 -14.56
CA PHE A 250 19.39 4.07 -16.00
C PHE A 250 20.65 3.23 -16.27
N SER A 251 21.25 2.64 -15.25
CA SER A 251 22.45 1.81 -15.37
C SER A 251 22.14 0.52 -16.13
N ILE A 252 22.87 0.30 -17.24
CA ILE A 252 22.78 -0.93 -18.04
C ILE A 252 23.55 -2.07 -17.36
N ASP A 253 24.59 -1.72 -16.59
CA ASP A 253 25.52 -2.65 -15.95
C ASP A 253 25.07 -3.06 -14.53
N SER A 254 23.81 -2.83 -14.19
CA SER A 254 23.26 -3.27 -12.88
C SER A 254 23.31 -4.79 -12.76
N ALA A 255 24.41 -5.27 -12.17
CA ALA A 255 24.69 -6.70 -12.01
C ALA A 255 23.64 -7.41 -11.12
N VAL A 256 23.04 -6.67 -10.20
CA VAL A 256 22.10 -7.20 -9.20
C VAL A 256 20.74 -7.51 -9.82
N ALA A 257 20.25 -6.67 -10.75
CA ALA A 257 18.87 -6.75 -11.25
C ALA A 257 18.72 -7.44 -12.60
N GLY A 258 19.76 -8.00 -13.18
CA GLY A 258 19.68 -8.51 -14.56
C GLY A 258 19.57 -7.39 -15.61
N GLY A 259 20.20 -6.24 -15.35
CA GLY A 259 20.27 -5.07 -16.23
C GLY A 259 19.12 -4.06 -16.02
N LEU A 260 19.06 -3.06 -16.89
CA LEU A 260 18.12 -1.93 -16.80
C LEU A 260 16.64 -2.37 -16.67
N VAL A 261 16.22 -3.41 -17.39
CA VAL A 261 14.84 -3.90 -17.33
C VAL A 261 14.50 -4.41 -15.93
N GLY A 262 15.42 -5.12 -15.28
CA GLY A 262 15.22 -5.61 -13.92
C GLY A 262 15.11 -4.48 -12.91
N VAL A 263 15.93 -3.42 -13.03
CA VAL A 263 15.82 -2.21 -12.17
C VAL A 263 14.44 -1.58 -12.31
N ILE A 264 13.97 -1.38 -13.55
CA ILE A 264 12.68 -0.78 -13.85
C ILE A 264 11.54 -1.63 -13.27
N LEU A 265 11.51 -2.93 -13.56
CA LEU A 265 10.44 -3.83 -13.13
C LEU A 265 10.40 -3.95 -11.60
N THR A 266 11.57 -4.06 -10.95
CA THR A 266 11.66 -4.09 -9.49
C THR A 266 11.09 -2.80 -8.88
N GLY A 267 11.48 -1.64 -9.39
CA GLY A 267 10.99 -0.36 -8.91
C GLY A 267 9.49 -0.19 -9.11
N ILE A 268 8.94 -0.58 -10.26
CA ILE A 268 7.50 -0.51 -10.53
C ILE A 268 6.73 -1.47 -9.62
N LYS A 269 7.19 -2.71 -9.48
CA LYS A 269 6.58 -3.73 -8.63
C LYS A 269 6.56 -3.28 -7.17
N ARG A 270 7.71 -2.86 -6.62
CA ARG A 270 7.80 -2.39 -5.22
C ARG A 270 7.09 -1.07 -4.99
N GLY A 271 7.06 -0.17 -5.97
CA GLY A 271 6.27 1.06 -5.92
C GLY A 271 4.77 0.79 -5.89
N ALA A 272 4.28 -0.10 -6.75
CA ALA A 272 2.88 -0.52 -6.75
C ALA A 272 2.50 -1.29 -5.48
N PHE A 273 3.41 -2.10 -4.94
CA PHE A 273 3.24 -2.77 -3.65
C PHE A 273 3.12 -1.77 -2.50
N SER A 274 3.92 -0.71 -2.50
CA SER A 274 3.93 0.33 -1.47
C SER A 274 2.64 1.15 -1.51
N ASN A 275 2.38 1.86 -2.60
CA ASN A 275 1.26 2.80 -2.67
C ASN A 275 -0.09 2.19 -3.10
N GLU A 276 -0.12 0.94 -3.53
CA GLU A 276 -1.31 0.20 -4.00
C GLU A 276 -2.08 0.89 -5.15
N ALA A 277 -1.48 1.90 -5.81
CA ALA A 277 -2.14 2.62 -6.90
C ALA A 277 -2.35 1.71 -8.12
N GLY A 278 -3.61 1.56 -8.53
CA GLY A 278 -4.00 0.66 -9.60
C GLY A 278 -4.28 -0.78 -9.16
N ILE A 279 -3.98 -1.14 -7.89
CA ILE A 279 -4.36 -2.43 -7.30
C ILE A 279 -5.86 -2.43 -6.97
N GLY A 280 -6.39 -1.30 -6.46
CA GLY A 280 -7.82 -1.11 -6.16
C GLY A 280 -8.22 -1.43 -4.73
N THR A 281 -7.28 -1.74 -3.85
CA THR A 281 -7.50 -1.96 -2.42
C THR A 281 -7.99 -0.69 -1.73
N GLU A 282 -7.40 0.46 -2.04
CA GLU A 282 -7.79 1.76 -1.49
C GLU A 282 -9.23 2.13 -1.85
N ALA A 283 -9.72 1.67 -3.00
CA ALA A 283 -11.10 1.92 -3.42
C ALA A 283 -12.12 1.34 -2.45
N LEU A 284 -11.79 0.24 -1.74
CA LEU A 284 -12.62 -0.37 -0.71
C LEU A 284 -12.89 0.58 0.46
N ILE A 285 -11.85 1.29 0.92
CA ILE A 285 -11.95 2.22 2.05
C ILE A 285 -12.48 3.59 1.62
N HIS A 286 -11.95 4.14 0.52
CA HIS A 286 -12.38 5.45 0.05
C HIS A 286 -13.84 5.47 -0.37
N GLY A 287 -14.37 4.36 -0.86
CA GLY A 287 -15.79 4.22 -1.16
C GLY A 287 -16.71 4.25 0.08
N ALA A 288 -16.19 3.91 1.26
CA ALA A 288 -16.91 3.97 2.53
C ALA A 288 -16.92 5.38 3.15
N ALA A 289 -16.21 6.35 2.59
CA ALA A 289 -16.11 7.71 3.10
C ALA A 289 -17.47 8.44 3.08
N LYS A 290 -17.68 9.29 4.09
CA LYS A 290 -18.83 10.21 4.17
C LYS A 290 -18.66 11.31 3.15
N THR A 291 -19.30 11.15 2.00
CA THR A 291 -19.34 12.16 0.94
C THR A 291 -20.47 11.89 -0.04
N THR A 292 -21.08 12.94 -0.55
CA THR A 292 -21.97 12.91 -1.71
C THR A 292 -21.24 13.25 -3.00
N ASN A 293 -19.99 13.78 -2.90
CA ASN A 293 -19.22 14.16 -4.06
C ASN A 293 -18.04 13.20 -4.32
N PRO A 294 -18.10 12.40 -5.41
CA PRO A 294 -17.06 11.44 -5.73
C PRO A 294 -15.67 12.07 -5.97
N VAL A 295 -15.63 13.24 -6.63
CA VAL A 295 -14.38 13.93 -6.99
C VAL A 295 -13.63 14.40 -5.74
N LYS A 296 -14.37 14.87 -4.72
CA LYS A 296 -13.79 15.29 -3.44
C LYS A 296 -13.01 14.16 -2.79
N GLN A 297 -13.56 12.92 -2.80
CA GLN A 297 -12.85 11.77 -2.26
C GLN A 297 -11.67 11.32 -3.14
N GLY A 298 -11.79 11.44 -4.45
CA GLY A 298 -10.67 11.22 -5.37
C GLY A 298 -9.49 12.16 -5.10
N LEU A 299 -9.78 13.45 -4.86
CA LEU A 299 -8.75 14.45 -4.49
C LEU A 299 -8.04 14.09 -3.17
N ILE A 300 -8.75 13.54 -2.20
CA ILE A 300 -8.14 13.08 -0.95
C ILE A 300 -7.27 11.83 -1.19
N ALA A 301 -7.79 10.83 -1.91
CA ALA A 301 -7.08 9.58 -2.15
C ALA A 301 -5.76 9.78 -2.92
N MET A 302 -5.71 10.75 -3.84
CA MET A 302 -4.51 11.04 -4.62
C MET A 302 -3.33 11.57 -3.80
N THR A 303 -3.57 12.01 -2.55
CA THR A 303 -2.47 12.42 -1.66
C THR A 303 -1.72 11.22 -1.09
N GLY A 304 -2.31 10.02 -1.14
CA GLY A 304 -1.73 8.79 -0.61
C GLY A 304 -0.32 8.51 -1.12
N PRO A 305 -0.07 8.40 -2.45
CA PRO A 305 1.26 8.11 -2.99
C PRO A 305 2.33 9.15 -2.62
N ILE A 306 1.93 10.40 -2.31
CA ILE A 306 2.85 11.44 -1.86
C ILE A 306 3.40 11.08 -0.48
N PHE A 307 2.50 10.82 0.49
CA PHE A 307 2.92 10.45 1.83
C PHE A 307 3.63 9.11 1.87
N ASP A 308 3.05 8.13 1.20
CA ASP A 308 3.52 6.77 1.22
C ASP A 308 4.88 6.61 0.49
N THR A 309 4.90 6.79 -0.82
CA THR A 309 6.08 6.43 -1.62
C THR A 309 7.06 7.60 -1.75
N LEU A 310 6.58 8.81 -2.11
CA LEU A 310 7.50 9.93 -2.32
C LEU A 310 8.14 10.43 -1.02
N ILE A 311 7.48 10.26 0.14
CA ILE A 311 8.07 10.64 1.44
C ILE A 311 8.62 9.40 2.14
N MET A 312 7.77 8.46 2.57
CA MET A 312 8.18 7.39 3.47
C MET A 312 9.18 6.42 2.83
N CYS A 313 8.96 5.96 1.58
CA CYS A 313 9.94 5.08 0.92
C CYS A 313 11.25 5.80 0.61
N THR A 314 11.21 7.10 0.29
CA THR A 314 12.42 7.89 0.08
C THR A 314 13.24 7.99 1.37
N LEU A 315 12.59 8.23 2.51
CA LEU A 315 13.26 8.29 3.81
C LEU A 315 13.97 6.96 4.12
N THR A 316 13.28 5.84 3.90
CA THR A 316 13.88 4.50 4.08
C THR A 316 15.05 4.26 3.13
N ALA A 317 14.89 4.61 1.85
CA ALA A 317 15.97 4.46 0.89
C ALA A 317 17.19 5.29 1.29
N VAL A 318 16.99 6.54 1.69
CA VAL A 318 18.07 7.43 2.11
C VAL A 318 18.82 6.85 3.31
N ILE A 319 18.14 6.39 4.36
CA ILE A 319 18.85 5.85 5.54
C ILE A 319 19.64 4.56 5.21
N ILE A 320 19.10 3.70 4.34
CA ILE A 320 19.79 2.50 3.88
C ILE A 320 21.03 2.87 3.05
N LEU A 321 20.92 3.85 2.16
CA LEU A 321 22.03 4.25 1.28
C LEU A 321 23.14 5.00 2.02
N ILE A 322 22.81 5.94 2.91
CA ILE A 322 23.81 6.67 3.70
C ILE A 322 24.56 5.76 4.69
N SER A 323 23.92 4.68 5.15
CA SER A 323 24.56 3.73 6.05
C SER A 323 25.62 2.87 5.39
N GLY A 324 25.54 2.67 4.07
CA GLY A 324 26.42 1.78 3.31
C GLY A 324 26.20 0.28 3.53
N VAL A 325 25.35 -0.12 4.49
CA VAL A 325 25.15 -1.55 4.86
C VAL A 325 24.58 -2.39 3.70
N TRP A 326 23.87 -1.78 2.77
CA TRP A 326 23.27 -2.46 1.62
C TRP A 326 24.31 -3.10 0.68
N GLN A 327 25.58 -2.68 0.75
CA GLN A 327 26.70 -3.22 -0.06
C GLN A 327 27.41 -4.40 0.62
N THR A 328 27.29 -4.54 1.93
CA THR A 328 28.13 -5.44 2.73
C THR A 328 27.34 -6.47 3.53
N SER A 329 26.02 -6.25 3.72
CA SER A 329 25.17 -7.13 4.49
C SER A 329 24.44 -8.14 3.60
N ASP A 330 24.36 -9.38 4.07
CA ASP A 330 23.51 -10.44 3.48
C ASP A 330 22.07 -10.42 4.03
N SER A 331 21.78 -9.52 4.97
CA SER A 331 20.45 -9.37 5.58
C SER A 331 19.43 -8.87 4.58
N SER A 332 18.15 -9.24 4.76
CA SER A 332 17.06 -8.84 3.87
C SER A 332 15.87 -8.22 4.61
N GLY A 333 15.06 -7.48 3.86
CA GLY A 333 13.81 -6.91 4.39
C GLY A 333 14.05 -5.97 5.57
N VAL A 334 13.31 -6.20 6.66
CA VAL A 334 13.36 -5.35 7.85
C VAL A 334 14.69 -5.39 8.58
N THR A 335 15.42 -6.51 8.52
CA THR A 335 16.71 -6.69 9.20
C THR A 335 17.77 -5.76 8.58
N LEU A 336 17.83 -5.67 7.25
CA LEU A 336 18.71 -4.71 6.56
C LEU A 336 18.41 -3.26 6.97
N THR A 337 17.13 -2.90 7.09
CA THR A 337 16.75 -1.56 7.56
C THR A 337 17.20 -1.34 9.02
N SER A 338 17.11 -2.38 9.86
CA SER A 338 17.56 -2.30 11.26
C SER A 338 19.08 -2.06 11.37
N GLU A 339 19.85 -2.72 10.55
CA GLU A 339 21.30 -2.50 10.47
C GLU A 339 21.63 -1.06 10.00
N ALA A 340 20.86 -0.53 9.03
CA ALA A 340 20.99 0.85 8.59
C ALA A 340 20.70 1.86 9.70
N PHE A 341 19.66 1.63 10.49
CA PHE A 341 19.35 2.43 11.67
C PHE A 341 20.41 2.33 12.75
N LEU A 342 20.97 1.13 12.98
CA LEU A 342 22.08 0.93 13.91
C LEU A 342 23.33 1.70 13.49
N SER A 343 23.69 1.61 12.22
CA SER A 343 24.86 2.29 11.66
C SER A 343 24.74 3.81 11.71
N THR A 344 23.56 4.37 11.51
CA THR A 344 23.34 5.83 11.37
C THR A 344 22.98 6.51 12.68
N LEU A 345 22.25 5.84 13.60
CA LEU A 345 21.73 6.38 14.86
C LEU A 345 22.31 5.70 16.11
N GLY A 346 23.24 4.75 15.91
CA GLY A 346 23.78 3.96 17.02
C GLY A 346 22.73 3.05 17.67
N PRO A 347 22.94 2.64 18.94
CA PRO A 347 22.08 1.67 19.65
C PRO A 347 20.61 2.08 19.77
N LEU A 348 20.28 3.36 19.67
CA LEU A 348 18.91 3.86 19.69
C LEU A 348 18.16 3.57 18.37
N GLY A 349 18.88 3.45 17.26
CA GLY A 349 18.32 3.23 15.94
C GLY A 349 17.40 2.02 15.86
N PRO A 350 17.86 0.80 16.18
CA PRO A 350 17.03 -0.40 16.16
C PRO A 350 15.81 -0.33 17.10
N ILE A 351 15.92 0.35 18.24
CA ILE A 351 14.79 0.52 19.20
C ILE A 351 13.71 1.41 18.57
N ILE A 352 14.10 2.52 17.96
CA ILE A 352 13.14 3.41 17.27
C ILE A 352 12.50 2.69 16.11
N LEU A 353 13.31 2.00 15.30
CA LEU A 353 12.79 1.21 14.18
C LEU A 353 11.83 0.13 14.65
N PHE A 354 12.11 -0.57 15.73
CA PHE A 354 11.23 -1.59 16.31
C PHE A 354 9.84 -1.01 16.64
N VAL A 355 9.77 0.13 17.33
CA VAL A 355 8.49 0.82 17.62
C VAL A 355 7.75 1.18 16.32
N CYS A 356 8.49 1.67 15.32
CA CYS A 356 7.93 1.96 14.01
C CYS A 356 7.39 0.69 13.33
N VAL A 357 8.17 -0.38 13.25
CA VAL A 357 7.80 -1.65 12.59
C VAL A 357 6.56 -2.28 13.23
N ILE A 358 6.50 -2.31 14.56
CA ILE A 358 5.29 -2.77 15.27
C ILE A 358 4.08 -1.90 14.89
N SER A 359 4.24 -0.59 14.92
CA SER A 359 3.15 0.35 14.62
C SER A 359 2.69 0.23 13.16
N PHE A 360 3.61 0.21 12.20
CA PHE A 360 3.32 0.07 10.77
C PHE A 360 2.73 -1.31 10.44
N GLY A 361 3.34 -2.38 10.96
CA GLY A 361 2.87 -3.74 10.73
C GLY A 361 1.47 -3.97 11.27
N MET A 362 1.22 -3.57 12.51
CA MET A 362 -0.11 -3.71 13.13
C MET A 362 -1.17 -2.91 12.40
N SER A 363 -0.87 -1.65 12.02
CA SER A 363 -1.82 -0.81 11.30
C SER A 363 -2.25 -1.44 9.97
N THR A 364 -1.29 -1.98 9.22
CA THR A 364 -1.55 -2.64 7.94
C THR A 364 -2.31 -3.96 8.12
N ILE A 365 -1.93 -4.80 9.11
CA ILE A 365 -2.66 -6.03 9.44
C ILE A 365 -4.15 -5.71 9.70
N PHE A 366 -4.45 -4.68 10.47
CA PHE A 366 -5.85 -4.32 10.76
C PHE A 366 -6.60 -3.92 9.48
N THR A 367 -5.99 -3.13 8.63
CA THR A 367 -6.61 -2.62 7.40
C THR A 367 -6.81 -3.73 6.36
N TYR A 368 -5.85 -4.62 6.20
CA TYR A 368 -5.95 -5.76 5.27
C TYR A 368 -7.10 -6.70 5.63
N SER A 369 -7.41 -6.87 6.92
CA SER A 369 -8.58 -7.63 7.34
C SER A 369 -9.89 -7.06 6.78
N TYR A 370 -9.98 -5.74 6.66
CA TYR A 370 -11.14 -5.09 6.04
C TYR A 370 -11.19 -5.32 4.52
N TYR A 371 -10.05 -5.24 3.83
CA TYR A 371 -9.99 -5.50 2.39
C TYR A 371 -10.54 -6.89 2.04
N GLY A 372 -10.00 -7.91 2.68
CA GLY A 372 -10.46 -9.27 2.45
C GLY A 372 -11.90 -9.52 2.92
N SER A 373 -12.32 -8.91 4.04
CA SER A 373 -13.72 -8.98 4.50
C SER A 373 -14.69 -8.38 3.49
N ALA A 374 -14.37 -7.23 2.88
CA ALA A 374 -15.19 -6.59 1.87
C ALA A 374 -15.29 -7.45 0.58
N CYS A 375 -14.19 -8.05 0.17
CA CYS A 375 -14.15 -8.97 -0.96
C CYS A 375 -14.92 -10.27 -0.67
N SER A 376 -14.76 -10.84 0.52
CA SER A 376 -15.53 -12.02 0.96
C SER A 376 -17.03 -11.74 1.01
N LYS A 377 -17.42 -10.56 1.51
CA LYS A 377 -18.83 -10.11 1.51
C LYS A 377 -19.42 -10.06 0.09
N PHE A 378 -18.66 -9.57 -0.88
CA PHE A 378 -19.11 -9.53 -2.28
C PHE A 378 -19.32 -10.92 -2.87
N LEU A 379 -18.42 -11.88 -2.57
CA LEU A 379 -18.48 -13.24 -3.11
C LEU A 379 -19.55 -14.11 -2.45
N PHE A 380 -19.68 -14.04 -1.12
CA PHE A 380 -20.41 -15.01 -0.31
C PHE A 380 -21.48 -14.39 0.58
N GLY A 381 -21.69 -13.07 0.50
CA GLY A 381 -22.68 -12.34 1.30
C GLY A 381 -22.20 -11.95 2.70
N GLU A 382 -23.09 -11.29 3.46
CA GLU A 382 -22.77 -10.66 4.75
C GLU A 382 -22.22 -11.64 5.80
N ASN A 383 -22.74 -12.85 5.84
CA ASN A 383 -22.34 -13.85 6.84
C ASN A 383 -20.89 -14.30 6.71
N SER A 384 -20.31 -14.16 5.52
CA SER A 384 -18.91 -14.53 5.26
C SER A 384 -17.89 -13.62 5.95
N VAL A 385 -18.28 -12.39 6.29
CA VAL A 385 -17.38 -11.40 6.91
C VAL A 385 -16.78 -11.93 8.22
N LYS A 386 -17.59 -12.49 9.11
CA LYS A 386 -17.11 -13.06 10.38
C LYS A 386 -16.23 -14.29 10.14
N ILE A 387 -16.64 -15.15 9.20
CA ILE A 387 -15.86 -16.35 8.85
C ILE A 387 -14.48 -15.93 8.33
N TYR A 388 -14.43 -14.95 7.43
CA TYR A 388 -13.18 -14.42 6.92
C TYR A 388 -12.30 -13.83 8.03
N GLN A 389 -12.88 -13.07 8.97
CA GLN A 389 -12.12 -12.52 10.10
C GLN A 389 -11.46 -13.61 10.95
N TYR A 390 -12.14 -14.73 11.21
CA TYR A 390 -11.53 -15.86 11.91
C TYR A 390 -10.44 -16.53 11.10
N ILE A 391 -10.66 -16.77 9.80
CA ILE A 391 -9.65 -17.29 8.89
C ILE A 391 -8.44 -16.35 8.86
N PHE A 392 -8.66 -15.05 8.73
CA PHE A 392 -7.61 -14.04 8.75
C PHE A 392 -6.75 -14.11 10.02
N ILE A 393 -7.38 -14.24 11.19
CA ILE A 393 -6.67 -14.36 12.48
C ILE A 393 -5.80 -15.61 12.52
N ILE A 394 -6.26 -16.74 11.97
CA ILE A 394 -5.45 -17.96 11.84
C ILE A 394 -4.26 -17.71 10.91
N PHE A 395 -4.46 -17.02 9.80
CA PHE A 395 -3.38 -16.71 8.85
C PHE A 395 -2.35 -15.71 9.42
N VAL A 396 -2.70 -14.85 10.38
CA VAL A 396 -1.70 -14.08 11.14
C VAL A 396 -0.66 -15.00 11.76
N PHE A 397 -1.09 -16.09 12.41
CA PHE A 397 -0.17 -17.06 13.01
C PHE A 397 0.65 -17.78 11.95
N ILE A 398 0.00 -18.30 10.90
CA ILE A 398 0.66 -19.06 9.83
C ILE A 398 1.78 -18.22 9.19
N PHE A 399 1.48 -16.99 8.80
CA PHE A 399 2.47 -16.12 8.16
C PHE A 399 3.55 -15.59 9.11
N SER A 400 3.31 -15.59 10.42
CA SER A 400 4.35 -15.30 11.42
C SER A 400 5.50 -16.32 11.41
N ILE A 401 5.26 -17.53 10.94
CA ILE A 401 6.22 -18.64 10.96
C ILE A 401 6.70 -19.08 9.57
N THR A 402 6.18 -18.47 8.49
CA THR A 402 6.58 -18.75 7.10
C THR A 402 7.85 -18.02 6.70
N SER A 403 8.41 -18.36 5.53
CA SER A 403 9.52 -17.62 4.90
C SER A 403 9.08 -16.26 4.39
N LEU A 404 10.03 -15.33 4.28
CA LEU A 404 9.80 -14.01 3.67
C LEU A 404 9.39 -14.16 2.20
N ASP A 405 10.03 -15.05 1.46
CA ASP A 405 9.78 -15.26 0.03
C ASP A 405 8.35 -15.73 -0.22
N LEU A 406 7.85 -16.71 0.55
CA LEU A 406 6.47 -17.16 0.44
C LEU A 406 5.49 -16.03 0.76
N ALA A 407 5.74 -15.27 1.82
CA ALA A 407 4.90 -14.15 2.21
C ALA A 407 4.81 -13.08 1.12
N LEU A 408 5.96 -12.73 0.50
CA LEU A 408 6.02 -11.78 -0.61
C LEU A 408 5.33 -12.33 -1.86
N ASN A 409 5.63 -13.56 -2.25
CA ASN A 409 5.10 -14.16 -3.47
C ASN A 409 3.58 -14.31 -3.44
N VAL A 410 2.99 -14.64 -2.30
CA VAL A 410 1.52 -14.73 -2.11
C VAL A 410 0.86 -13.36 -2.32
N ILE A 411 1.37 -12.32 -1.68
CA ILE A 411 0.79 -10.97 -1.80
C ILE A 411 1.02 -10.39 -3.19
N ASP A 412 2.22 -10.51 -3.73
CA ASP A 412 2.55 -10.03 -5.07
C ASP A 412 1.66 -10.69 -6.13
N SER A 413 1.40 -12.00 -6.01
CA SER A 413 0.49 -12.72 -6.90
C SER A 413 -0.92 -12.15 -6.85
N ALA A 414 -1.45 -11.96 -5.65
CA ALA A 414 -2.80 -11.43 -5.45
C ALA A 414 -2.93 -9.99 -5.95
N PHE A 415 -1.94 -9.14 -5.71
CA PHE A 415 -1.92 -7.76 -6.20
C PHE A 415 -1.88 -7.67 -7.73
N ALA A 416 -1.08 -8.51 -8.39
CA ALA A 416 -1.07 -8.57 -9.85
C ALA A 416 -2.45 -8.96 -10.41
N MET A 417 -3.11 -9.94 -9.80
CA MET A 417 -4.47 -10.35 -10.18
C MET A 417 -5.49 -9.22 -9.99
N MET A 418 -5.39 -8.43 -8.92
CA MET A 418 -6.29 -7.31 -8.64
C MET A 418 -6.06 -6.12 -9.56
N ALA A 419 -4.82 -5.86 -9.97
CA ALA A 419 -4.46 -4.71 -10.80
C ALA A 419 -5.16 -4.76 -12.18
N ILE A 420 -5.24 -5.92 -12.79
CA ILE A 420 -5.82 -6.09 -14.14
C ILE A 420 -7.28 -5.61 -14.19
N PRO A 421 -8.23 -6.15 -13.42
CA PRO A 421 -9.62 -5.70 -13.46
C PRO A 421 -9.79 -4.26 -13.00
N THR A 422 -8.97 -3.78 -12.06
CA THR A 422 -9.02 -2.40 -11.57
C THR A 422 -8.66 -1.42 -12.67
N LEU A 423 -7.58 -1.66 -13.39
CA LEU A 423 -7.11 -0.77 -14.44
C LEU A 423 -8.03 -0.83 -15.67
N ILE A 424 -8.51 -2.01 -16.06
CA ILE A 424 -9.49 -2.16 -17.13
C ILE A 424 -10.75 -1.34 -16.83
N ALA A 425 -11.31 -1.50 -15.61
CA ALA A 425 -12.50 -0.77 -15.21
C ALA A 425 -12.27 0.75 -15.17
N SER A 426 -11.13 1.17 -14.62
CA SER A 426 -10.78 2.59 -14.51
C SER A 426 -10.56 3.27 -15.86
N ILE A 427 -9.90 2.58 -16.81
CA ILE A 427 -9.71 3.07 -18.18
C ILE A 427 -11.05 3.15 -18.92
N TRP A 428 -11.89 2.12 -18.81
CA TRP A 428 -13.21 2.08 -19.43
C TRP A 428 -14.12 3.22 -18.97
N LEU A 429 -14.11 3.47 -17.67
CA LEU A 429 -14.94 4.48 -17.02
C LEU A 429 -14.28 5.86 -16.90
N ALA A 430 -13.08 6.05 -17.45
CA ALA A 430 -12.38 7.32 -17.41
C ALA A 430 -13.22 8.53 -17.92
N PRO A 431 -14.03 8.41 -18.99
CA PRO A 431 -14.90 9.52 -19.42
C PRO A 431 -15.86 9.99 -18.32
N LYS A 432 -16.37 9.08 -17.48
CA LYS A 432 -17.27 9.43 -16.36
C LYS A 432 -16.56 10.21 -15.27
N VAL A 433 -15.33 9.83 -14.94
CA VAL A 433 -14.50 10.57 -13.96
C VAL A 433 -14.18 11.97 -14.48
N ILE A 434 -13.84 12.09 -15.78
CA ILE A 434 -13.54 13.38 -16.41
C ILE A 434 -14.76 14.29 -16.37
N GLU A 435 -15.94 13.80 -16.77
CA GLU A 435 -17.20 14.53 -16.72
C GLU A 435 -17.52 15.05 -15.30
N GLN A 436 -17.43 14.19 -14.28
CA GLN A 436 -17.65 14.56 -12.89
C GLN A 436 -16.63 15.59 -12.40
N SER A 437 -15.37 15.40 -12.78
CA SER A 437 -14.28 16.31 -12.42
C SER A 437 -14.47 17.71 -13.02
N GLU A 438 -14.89 17.81 -14.29
CA GLU A 438 -15.14 19.08 -14.95
C GLU A 438 -16.29 19.85 -14.30
N LYS A 439 -17.39 19.15 -13.98
CA LYS A 439 -18.52 19.74 -13.26
C LYS A 439 -18.10 20.25 -11.87
N TYR A 440 -17.33 19.45 -11.13
CA TYR A 440 -16.87 19.80 -9.80
C TYR A 440 -15.92 21.00 -9.81
N PHE A 441 -14.88 20.98 -10.65
CA PHE A 441 -13.93 22.09 -10.73
C PHE A 441 -14.53 23.38 -11.29
N ALA A 442 -15.56 23.28 -12.14
CA ALA A 442 -16.31 24.47 -12.58
C ALA A 442 -17.12 25.10 -11.42
N SER A 443 -17.64 24.30 -10.48
CA SER A 443 -18.35 24.80 -9.30
C SER A 443 -17.46 25.48 -8.27
N LEU A 444 -16.15 25.14 -8.23
CA LEU A 444 -15.19 25.80 -7.34
C LEU A 444 -14.73 27.18 -7.81
N LYS A 445 -15.01 27.53 -9.08
CA LYS A 445 -14.64 28.84 -9.65
C LYS A 445 -15.74 29.89 -9.49
N LYS A 446 -16.91 29.48 -9.06
CA LYS A 446 -18.05 30.33 -8.72
C LYS A 446 -18.05 30.64 -7.22
#